data_446877d2b94c092ea68b5ce550bc2954
#
_entry.id   446877d2b94c092ea68b5ce550bc2954
#
_cell.length_a   1.000
_cell.length_b   1.000
_cell.length_c   1.000
_cell.angle_alpha   90.00
_cell.angle_beta   90.00
_cell.angle_gamma   90.00
#
_symmetry.space_group_name_H-M   'P 1'
#
loop_
_entity.id
_entity.type
_entity.pdbx_description
1 polymer ?
#
loop_
_entity_poly.entity_id
_entity_poly.type
_entity_poly.pdbx_seq_one_letter_code
_entity_poly.pdbx_strand_id
1 'polypeptide(L)'
;MENTKGYRKLLVWHKADQLAFQIYIATRDFLREEIFCLTSQMRRAALSVPANIVEGYARSSEKEKLQFYSISRGSLAEIEYFIDFSFRLGYILDSQHKNLINLRDETGRLLTGLIKSLKKRILI
;
A
#
# COMPACT_ATOMS: atom_id res chain seq x y z
N MET A 1 8.70 17.45 12.79
CA MET A 1 8.53 18.40 11.69
C MET A 1 8.24 17.69 10.40
N GLU A 2 7.25 18.16 9.69
CA GLU A 2 6.84 17.53 8.44
C GLU A 2 7.78 17.92 7.30
N ASN A 3 8.08 16.94 6.46
CA ASN A 3 8.80 17.17 5.22
C ASN A 3 7.80 17.15 4.08
N THR A 4 7.59 18.31 3.44
CA THR A 4 6.61 18.45 2.36
C THR A 4 7.27 18.44 0.97
N LYS A 5 8.56 18.09 0.89
CA LYS A 5 9.27 18.03 -0.39
C LYS A 5 9.14 16.67 -1.03
N GLY A 6 9.18 16.65 -2.37
CA GLY A 6 9.14 15.42 -3.14
C GLY A 6 7.87 14.63 -2.92
N TYR A 7 7.98 13.31 -2.93
CA TYR A 7 6.83 12.42 -2.76
C TYR A 7 6.16 12.59 -1.38
N ARG A 8 6.89 13.12 -0.40
CA ARG A 8 6.37 13.31 0.96
C ARG A 8 5.25 14.33 1.03
N LYS A 9 5.02 15.13 -0.02
CA LYS A 9 3.87 16.03 -0.09
C LYS A 9 2.58 15.31 -0.51
N LEU A 10 2.67 14.07 -0.98
CA LEU A 10 1.51 13.32 -1.45
C LEU A 10 0.81 12.63 -0.29
N LEU A 11 -0.46 12.95 -0.10
CA LEU A 11 -1.27 12.32 0.95
C LEU A 11 -1.34 10.80 0.74
N VAL A 12 -1.46 10.35 -0.51
CA VAL A 12 -1.51 8.92 -0.82
C VAL A 12 -0.26 8.18 -0.33
N TRP A 13 0.91 8.82 -0.44
CA TRP A 13 2.13 8.21 0.07
C TRP A 13 2.10 8.07 1.59
N HIS A 14 1.64 9.10 2.30
CA HIS A 14 1.52 9.02 3.76
C HIS A 14 0.62 7.88 4.21
N LYS A 15 -0.52 7.71 3.53
CA LYS A 15 -1.45 6.62 3.86
C LYS A 15 -0.87 5.26 3.52
N ALA A 16 -0.19 5.15 2.39
CA ALA A 16 0.49 3.91 2.00
C ALA A 16 1.58 3.54 3.00
N ASP A 17 2.35 4.53 3.44
CA ASP A 17 3.41 4.36 4.43
C ASP A 17 2.83 3.89 5.77
N GLN A 18 1.75 4.50 6.23
CA GLN A 18 1.07 4.10 7.45
C GLN A 18 0.58 2.65 7.35
N LEU A 19 -0.02 2.29 6.23
CA LEU A 19 -0.52 0.93 6.02
C LEU A 19 0.62 -0.08 6.10
N ALA A 20 1.73 0.19 5.42
CA ALA A 20 2.89 -0.70 5.44
C ALA A 20 3.44 -0.85 6.87
N PHE A 21 3.56 0.26 7.59
CA PHE A 21 4.05 0.23 8.96
C PHE A 21 3.14 -0.59 9.87
N GLN A 22 1.82 -0.39 9.77
CA GLN A 22 0.86 -1.13 10.59
C GLN A 22 0.85 -2.63 10.25
N ILE A 23 1.09 -2.99 9.00
CA ILE A 23 1.22 -4.40 8.62
C ILE A 23 2.46 -5.03 9.26
N TYR A 24 3.56 -4.31 9.30
CA TYR A 24 4.76 -4.80 9.99
C TYR A 24 4.50 -5.03 11.48
N ILE A 25 3.79 -4.09 12.12
CA ILE A 25 3.44 -4.22 13.53
C ILE A 25 2.52 -5.44 13.74
N ALA A 26 1.49 -5.57 12.93
CA ALA A 26 0.52 -6.66 13.06
C ALA A 26 1.18 -8.04 12.85
N THR A 27 2.14 -8.12 11.94
CA THR A 27 2.77 -9.41 11.62
C THR A 27 3.89 -9.80 12.59
N ARG A 28 4.26 -8.96 13.54
CA ARG A 28 5.27 -9.30 14.55
C ARG A 28 4.86 -10.52 15.36
N ASP A 29 3.56 -10.68 15.60
CA ASP A 29 3.03 -11.76 16.44
C ASP A 29 2.58 -12.98 15.63
N PHE A 30 2.81 -13.00 14.32
CA PHE A 30 2.50 -14.14 13.48
C PHE A 30 3.40 -15.32 13.87
N LEU A 31 2.87 -16.54 13.70
CA LEU A 31 3.65 -17.75 13.96
C LEU A 31 4.96 -17.73 13.17
N ARG A 32 6.01 -18.19 13.82
CA ARG A 32 7.36 -18.21 13.24
C ARG A 32 7.40 -18.99 11.91
N GLU A 33 6.60 -20.03 11.81
CA GLU A 33 6.51 -20.85 10.60
C GLU A 33 5.98 -20.07 9.38
N GLU A 34 5.34 -18.91 9.61
CA GLU A 34 4.83 -18.08 8.53
C GLU A 34 5.88 -17.10 7.94
N ILE A 35 7.07 -17.06 8.52
CA ILE A 35 8.11 -16.10 8.09
C ILE A 35 8.38 -16.17 6.59
N PHE A 36 8.44 -17.38 6.02
CA PHE A 36 8.72 -17.57 4.60
C PHE A 36 7.46 -17.75 3.76
N CYS A 37 6.30 -17.55 4.34
CA CYS A 37 5.01 -17.68 3.67
C CYS A 37 4.20 -16.40 3.83
N LEU A 38 3.16 -16.43 4.65
CA LEU A 38 2.22 -15.31 4.80
C LEU A 38 2.90 -14.02 5.26
N THR A 39 3.74 -14.09 6.29
CA THR A 39 4.43 -12.90 6.81
C THR A 39 5.26 -12.23 5.72
N SER A 40 6.07 -13.00 5.01
CA SER A 40 6.92 -12.50 3.93
C SER A 40 6.08 -11.88 2.81
N GLN A 41 5.02 -12.55 2.40
CA GLN A 41 4.17 -12.08 1.31
C GLN A 41 3.44 -10.77 1.68
N MET A 42 2.90 -10.70 2.90
CA MET A 42 2.23 -9.49 3.38
C MET A 42 3.18 -8.30 3.43
N ARG A 43 4.37 -8.51 3.97
CA ARG A 43 5.35 -7.43 4.12
C ARG A 43 5.85 -6.94 2.77
N ARG A 44 6.08 -7.86 1.84
CA ARG A 44 6.49 -7.51 0.49
C ARG A 44 5.42 -6.67 -0.21
N ALA A 45 4.17 -7.12 -0.17
CA ALA A 45 3.06 -6.39 -0.77
C ALA A 45 2.88 -5.02 -0.10
N ALA A 46 3.01 -4.97 1.22
CA ALA A 46 2.85 -3.73 1.99
C ALA A 46 3.88 -2.69 1.58
N LEU A 47 5.15 -3.04 1.51
CA LEU A 47 6.21 -2.11 1.12
C LEU A 47 6.11 -1.71 -0.36
N SER A 48 5.59 -2.59 -1.20
CA SER A 48 5.44 -2.33 -2.63
C SER A 48 4.54 -1.13 -2.90
N VAL A 49 3.53 -0.87 -2.04
CA VAL A 49 2.62 0.26 -2.26
C VAL A 49 3.35 1.60 -2.15
N PRO A 50 3.93 1.97 -1.00
CA PRO A 50 4.63 3.25 -0.91
C PRO A 50 5.88 3.32 -1.79
N ALA A 51 6.61 2.21 -1.95
CA ALA A 51 7.82 2.19 -2.75
C ALA A 51 7.55 2.51 -4.21
N ASN A 52 6.47 1.98 -4.78
CA ASN A 52 6.12 2.28 -6.17
C ASN A 52 5.52 3.67 -6.34
N ILE A 53 4.93 4.24 -5.30
CA ILE A 53 4.52 5.65 -5.33
C ILE A 53 5.78 6.55 -5.41
N VAL A 54 6.80 6.25 -4.60
CA VAL A 54 8.08 6.95 -4.63
C VAL A 54 8.71 6.85 -6.00
N GLU A 55 8.77 5.64 -6.54
CA GLU A 55 9.37 5.37 -7.85
C GLU A 55 8.63 6.10 -8.96
N GLY A 56 7.30 6.03 -8.96
CA GLY A 56 6.48 6.70 -9.96
C GLY A 56 6.61 8.22 -9.88
N TYR A 57 6.65 8.77 -8.68
CA TYR A 57 6.83 10.20 -8.49
C TYR A 57 8.15 10.69 -9.11
N ALA A 58 9.20 9.88 -9.05
CA ALA A 58 10.53 10.22 -9.56
C ALA A 58 10.64 10.16 -11.09
N ARG A 59 9.67 9.53 -11.76
CA ARG A 59 9.71 9.42 -13.22
C ARG A 59 9.31 10.75 -13.88
N SER A 60 9.88 11.04 -15.05
CA SER A 60 9.57 12.27 -15.78
C SER A 60 8.37 12.12 -16.70
N SER A 61 8.11 10.91 -17.20
CA SER A 61 7.03 10.63 -18.14
C SER A 61 5.75 10.27 -17.41
N GLU A 62 4.62 10.84 -17.85
CA GLU A 62 3.30 10.52 -17.29
C GLU A 62 2.97 9.03 -17.46
N LYS A 63 3.35 8.44 -18.59
CA LYS A 63 3.13 7.03 -18.87
C LYS A 63 3.91 6.13 -17.91
N GLU A 64 5.16 6.50 -17.61
CA GLU A 64 5.98 5.76 -16.66
C GLU A 64 5.40 5.86 -15.24
N LYS A 65 4.99 7.07 -14.84
CA LYS A 65 4.33 7.25 -13.54
C LYS A 65 3.13 6.32 -13.41
N LEU A 66 2.31 6.24 -14.47
CA LEU A 66 1.13 5.38 -14.47
C LEU A 66 1.49 3.91 -14.25
N GLN A 67 2.58 3.44 -14.84
CA GLN A 67 3.04 2.06 -14.66
C GLN A 67 3.31 1.75 -13.18
N PHE A 68 4.07 2.62 -12.51
CA PHE A 68 4.42 2.39 -11.11
C PHE A 68 3.22 2.52 -10.18
N TYR A 69 2.34 3.49 -10.44
CA TYR A 69 1.12 3.65 -9.64
C TYR A 69 0.17 2.45 -9.83
N SER A 70 0.16 1.86 -11.01
CA SER A 70 -0.64 0.66 -11.28
C SER A 70 -0.10 -0.56 -10.51
N ILE A 71 1.22 -0.67 -10.37
CA ILE A 71 1.83 -1.71 -9.54
C ILE A 71 1.40 -1.54 -8.07
N SER A 72 1.43 -0.31 -7.57
CA SER A 72 0.95 -0.01 -6.21
C SER A 72 -0.49 -0.47 -6.02
N ARG A 73 -1.36 -0.20 -7.00
CA ARG A 73 -2.77 -0.58 -6.93
C ARG A 73 -2.94 -2.10 -6.90
N GLY A 74 -2.14 -2.83 -7.68
CA GLY A 74 -2.14 -4.29 -7.66
C GLY A 74 -1.70 -4.84 -6.31
N SER A 75 -0.70 -4.21 -5.70
CA SER A 75 -0.23 -4.60 -4.36
C SER A 75 -1.29 -4.35 -3.31
N LEU A 76 -2.08 -3.28 -3.43
CA LEU A 76 -3.21 -3.02 -2.52
C LEU A 76 -4.27 -4.12 -2.60
N ALA A 77 -4.52 -4.65 -3.79
CA ALA A 77 -5.46 -5.76 -3.96
C ALA A 77 -4.95 -7.01 -3.24
N GLU A 78 -3.65 -7.31 -3.37
CA GLU A 78 -3.05 -8.43 -2.66
C GLU A 78 -3.14 -8.25 -1.14
N ILE A 79 -2.88 -7.04 -0.66
CA ILE A 79 -2.93 -6.74 0.77
C ILE A 79 -4.32 -7.03 1.33
N GLU A 80 -5.37 -6.64 0.64
CA GLU A 80 -6.74 -6.92 1.08
C GLU A 80 -6.93 -8.42 1.31
N TYR A 81 -6.52 -9.22 0.35
CA TYR A 81 -6.61 -10.67 0.45
C TYR A 81 -5.81 -11.20 1.65
N PHE A 82 -4.58 -10.74 1.81
CA PHE A 82 -3.73 -11.21 2.90
C PHE A 82 -4.27 -10.81 4.27
N ILE A 83 -4.83 -9.61 4.40
CA ILE A 83 -5.45 -9.16 5.65
C ILE A 83 -6.62 -10.07 6.00
N ASP A 84 -7.50 -10.33 5.03
CA ASP A 84 -8.66 -11.19 5.24
C ASP A 84 -8.24 -12.63 5.58
N PHE A 85 -7.22 -13.13 4.91
CA PHE A 85 -6.70 -14.47 5.16
C PHE A 85 -6.13 -14.58 6.57
N SER A 86 -5.36 -13.59 6.98
CA SER A 86 -4.78 -13.54 8.34
C SER A 86 -5.85 -13.51 9.41
N PHE A 87 -6.92 -12.76 9.15
CA PHE A 87 -8.06 -12.69 10.07
C PHE A 87 -8.76 -14.04 10.19
N ARG A 88 -8.98 -14.71 9.07
CA ARG A 88 -9.60 -16.04 9.06
C ARG A 88 -8.77 -17.08 9.81
N LEU A 89 -7.45 -16.95 9.78
CA LEU A 89 -6.56 -17.83 10.53
C LEU A 89 -6.49 -17.48 12.03
N GLY A 90 -7.09 -16.35 12.42
CA GLY A 90 -7.03 -15.92 13.82
C GLY A 90 -5.73 -15.23 14.19
N TYR A 91 -4.92 -14.81 13.22
CA TYR A 91 -3.64 -14.18 13.48
C TYR A 91 -3.75 -12.70 13.88
N ILE A 92 -4.85 -12.05 13.52
CA ILE A 92 -5.09 -10.66 13.89
C ILE A 92 -6.46 -10.52 14.54
N LEU A 93 -6.57 -9.54 15.43
CA LEU A 93 -7.82 -9.24 16.14
C LEU A 93 -8.81 -8.53 15.22
N ASP A 94 -10.09 -8.58 15.57
CA ASP A 94 -11.13 -7.87 14.82
C ASP A 94 -10.81 -6.39 14.65
N SER A 95 -10.34 -5.74 15.72
CA SER A 95 -9.97 -4.32 15.68
C SER A 95 -8.80 -4.07 14.73
N GLN A 96 -7.81 -4.96 14.70
CA GLN A 96 -6.68 -4.84 13.77
C GLN A 96 -7.15 -5.01 12.33
N HIS A 97 -8.02 -5.98 12.09
CA HIS A 97 -8.60 -6.22 10.78
C HIS A 97 -9.29 -4.95 10.26
N LYS A 98 -10.17 -4.37 11.08
CA LYS A 98 -10.91 -3.15 10.71
C LYS A 98 -9.97 -1.99 10.42
N ASN A 99 -8.97 -1.77 11.26
CA ASN A 99 -8.03 -0.68 11.08
C ASN A 99 -7.21 -0.84 9.79
N LEU A 100 -6.73 -2.05 9.53
CA LEU A 100 -5.93 -2.32 8.34
C LEU A 100 -6.75 -2.17 7.06
N ILE A 101 -7.98 -2.69 7.06
CA ILE A 101 -8.87 -2.56 5.90
C ILE A 101 -9.23 -1.08 5.66
N ASN A 102 -9.48 -0.31 6.72
CA ASN A 102 -9.78 1.11 6.57
C ASN A 102 -8.60 1.88 5.95
N LEU A 103 -7.37 1.62 6.40
CA LEU A 103 -6.17 2.23 5.84
C LEU A 103 -5.98 1.82 4.39
N ARG A 104 -6.18 0.55 4.11
CA ARG A 104 -6.07 0.01 2.75
C ARG A 104 -7.07 0.69 1.81
N ASP A 105 -8.32 0.80 2.24
CA ASP A 105 -9.38 1.38 1.42
C ASP A 105 -9.14 2.88 1.20
N GLU A 106 -8.72 3.59 2.21
CA GLU A 106 -8.39 5.01 2.11
C GLU A 106 -7.23 5.24 1.13
N THR A 107 -6.18 4.43 1.26
CA THR A 107 -5.04 4.47 0.33
C THR A 107 -5.51 4.19 -1.09
N GLY A 108 -6.38 3.19 -1.25
CA GLY A 108 -6.93 2.80 -2.56
C GLY A 108 -7.71 3.91 -3.23
N ARG A 109 -8.55 4.62 -2.47
CA ARG A 109 -9.32 5.74 -3.01
C ARG A 109 -8.41 6.88 -3.49
N LEU A 110 -7.40 7.21 -2.69
CA LEU A 110 -6.44 8.25 -3.03
C LEU A 110 -5.61 7.88 -4.25
N LEU A 111 -5.17 6.63 -4.31
CA LEU A 111 -4.38 6.13 -5.44
C LEU A 111 -5.20 6.10 -6.73
N THR A 112 -6.45 5.66 -6.64
CA THR A 112 -7.36 5.66 -7.78
C THR A 112 -7.57 7.09 -8.31
N GLY A 113 -7.72 8.07 -7.42
CA GLY A 113 -7.84 9.48 -7.82
C GLY A 113 -6.60 9.98 -8.52
N LEU A 114 -5.42 9.64 -8.01
CA LEU A 114 -4.15 10.01 -8.62
C LEU A 114 -4.02 9.40 -10.03
N ILE A 115 -4.35 8.14 -10.18
CA ILE A 115 -4.30 7.42 -11.46
C ILE A 115 -5.27 8.06 -12.47
N LYS A 116 -6.49 8.36 -12.05
CA LYS A 116 -7.49 8.99 -12.92
C LYS A 116 -7.01 10.35 -13.41
N SER A 117 -6.46 11.15 -12.53
CA SER A 117 -5.91 12.46 -12.87
C SER A 117 -4.79 12.34 -13.90
N LEU A 118 -3.91 11.36 -13.70
CA LEU A 118 -2.79 11.10 -14.59
C LEU A 118 -3.25 10.64 -15.97
N LYS A 119 -4.24 9.76 -16.02
CA LYS A 119 -4.81 9.28 -17.29
C LYS A 119 -5.42 10.41 -18.11
N LYS A 120 -6.07 11.37 -17.47
CA LYS A 120 -6.62 12.53 -18.16
C LYS A 120 -5.51 13.33 -18.83
N ARG A 121 -4.37 13.53 -18.17
CA ARG A 121 -3.24 14.26 -18.73
C ARG A 121 -2.61 13.52 -19.91
N ILE A 122 -2.57 12.18 -19.86
CA ILE A 122 -2.01 11.37 -20.95
C ILE A 122 -2.87 11.47 -22.20
N LEU A 123 -4.20 11.54 -22.06
CA LEU A 123 -5.13 11.59 -23.19
C LEU A 123 -5.15 12.94 -23.91
N ILE A 124 -4.66 13.98 -23.29
CA ILE A 124 -4.52 15.30 -23.93
C ILE A 124 -3.27 15.33 -24.80
#